data_8f0e499e03cb88dd98a54051c712d616
#
_entry.id   8f0e499e03cb88dd98a54051c712d616
#
_cell.length_a   1.000
_cell.length_b   1.000
_cell.length_c   1.000
_cell.angle_alpha   90.00
_cell.angle_beta   90.00
_cell.angle_gamma   90.00
#
_symmetry.space_group_name_H-M   'P 1'
#
loop_
_entity.id
_entity.type
_entity.pdbx_description
1 polymer ?
#
loop_
_entity_poly.entity_id
_entity_poly.type
_entity_poly.pdbx_seq_one_letter_code
_entity_poly.pdbx_strand_id
1 'polypeptide(L)'
;MTKKILLDDVIRDENTVLTVGTFDGVHAGHKVLMNRVLSIAEKKDARSVIVTFDPHPREIINPGDSGIKLLSTLDERRELLGDIGIDEMIVVPFDRDFSLLTSEEFVKHVIWKEIGVSHFIIGYDHQFGRNREGTIETVQRLGLELGFSAEVVSKQEVGNKTVSSTAVRNAIQRDGDMVQAASFLERYYLLNGTVVHGDKRGHKIGYPTANIQTDHKNKVVPKNGVYAVWVRVEGEYHGAMLNIGVRPTFNGEEARIEAFIFDFDGDLYGKPIQVQFVERIRDEVAFSSIDELKRQLDDDQNRAKRILKNHTPNIAKQPN
;
A
#
# COMPACT_ATOMS: atom_id res chain seq x y z
N MET A 1 -11.09 -11.59 -8.32
CA MET A 1 -9.81 -11.34 -7.59
C MET A 1 -8.71 -11.10 -8.60
N THR A 2 -7.99 -9.98 -8.52
CA THR A 2 -6.91 -9.65 -9.47
C THR A 2 -5.84 -10.74 -9.49
N LYS A 3 -5.48 -11.20 -10.69
CA LYS A 3 -4.37 -12.13 -10.86
C LYS A 3 -3.04 -11.38 -10.78
N LYS A 4 -2.08 -11.88 -9.99
CA LYS A 4 -0.70 -11.40 -9.99
C LYS A 4 0.10 -12.31 -10.93
N ILE A 5 0.68 -11.74 -11.97
CA ILE A 5 1.39 -12.46 -13.03
C ILE A 5 2.79 -11.87 -13.15
N LEU A 6 3.83 -12.70 -13.16
CA LEU A 6 5.19 -12.25 -13.49
C LEU A 6 5.29 -12.02 -15.00
N LEU A 7 6.14 -11.09 -15.43
CA LEU A 7 6.26 -10.75 -16.87
C LEU A 7 6.54 -11.99 -17.73
N ASP A 8 7.38 -12.90 -17.26
CA ASP A 8 7.77 -14.12 -18.00
C ASP A 8 6.62 -15.13 -18.16
N ASP A 9 5.55 -15.00 -17.33
CA ASP A 9 4.37 -15.87 -17.35
C ASP A 9 3.17 -15.22 -18.08
N VAL A 10 3.36 -14.04 -18.67
CA VAL A 10 2.28 -13.29 -19.31
C VAL A 10 1.85 -13.97 -20.61
N ILE A 11 0.56 -14.19 -20.75
CA ILE A 11 -0.04 -14.55 -22.03
C ILE A 11 -0.33 -13.25 -22.79
N ARG A 12 0.33 -13.10 -23.95
CA ARG A 12 0.13 -11.93 -24.81
C ARG A 12 -1.30 -11.85 -25.31
N ASP A 13 -1.92 -10.69 -25.13
CA ASP A 13 -3.25 -10.41 -25.63
C ASP A 13 -3.34 -8.98 -26.16
N GLU A 14 -3.58 -8.82 -27.45
CA GLU A 14 -3.70 -7.51 -28.08
C GLU A 14 -4.94 -6.74 -27.62
N ASN A 15 -5.95 -7.41 -27.07
CA ASN A 15 -7.13 -6.77 -26.52
C ASN A 15 -6.93 -6.41 -25.03
N THR A 16 -5.85 -5.67 -24.75
CA THR A 16 -5.48 -5.24 -23.41
C THR A 16 -5.57 -3.73 -23.27
N VAL A 17 -6.24 -3.27 -22.22
CA VAL A 17 -6.19 -1.87 -21.76
C VAL A 17 -5.33 -1.80 -20.52
N LEU A 18 -4.25 -1.02 -20.58
CA LEU A 18 -3.28 -1.01 -19.48
C LEU A 18 -2.83 0.39 -19.05
N THR A 19 -2.28 0.45 -17.85
CA THR A 19 -1.47 1.57 -17.36
C THR A 19 -0.23 1.03 -16.65
N VAL A 20 0.82 1.85 -16.58
CA VAL A 20 2.13 1.50 -16.00
C VAL A 20 2.43 2.42 -14.84
N GLY A 21 2.96 1.88 -13.75
CA GLY A 21 3.42 2.67 -12.61
C GLY A 21 3.77 1.83 -11.39
N THR A 22 4.39 2.45 -10.41
CA THR A 22 4.66 1.76 -9.14
C THR A 22 3.40 1.55 -8.32
N PHE A 23 2.42 2.42 -8.47
CA PHE A 23 1.11 2.41 -7.79
C PHE A 23 1.20 2.15 -6.28
N ASP A 24 2.31 2.58 -5.68
CA ASP A 24 2.55 2.38 -4.27
C ASP A 24 1.51 3.11 -3.41
N GLY A 25 0.77 2.31 -2.63
CA GLY A 25 -0.31 2.75 -1.77
C GLY A 25 -1.68 2.88 -2.45
N VAL A 26 -1.80 2.74 -3.77
CA VAL A 26 -3.10 2.84 -4.50
C VAL A 26 -3.97 3.98 -3.96
N HIS A 27 -3.42 5.20 -3.99
CA HIS A 27 -4.09 6.41 -3.49
C HIS A 27 -5.14 6.95 -4.49
N ALA A 28 -5.92 7.97 -4.11
CA ALA A 28 -6.99 8.56 -4.92
C ALA A 28 -6.55 8.91 -6.35
N GLY A 29 -5.35 9.50 -6.52
CA GLY A 29 -4.81 9.80 -7.85
C GLY A 29 -4.56 8.55 -8.72
N HIS A 30 -4.12 7.44 -8.11
CA HIS A 30 -3.97 6.16 -8.83
C HIS A 30 -5.34 5.58 -9.24
N LYS A 31 -6.35 5.69 -8.37
CA LYS A 31 -7.70 5.19 -8.67
C LYS A 31 -8.34 5.87 -9.88
N VAL A 32 -8.02 7.14 -10.14
CA VAL A 32 -8.50 7.83 -11.35
C VAL A 32 -7.99 7.14 -12.61
N LEU A 33 -6.70 6.79 -12.65
CA LEU A 33 -6.11 6.02 -13.75
C LEU A 33 -6.76 4.64 -13.89
N MET A 34 -6.92 3.93 -12.77
CA MET A 34 -7.49 2.59 -12.74
C MET A 34 -8.95 2.58 -13.20
N ASN A 35 -9.75 3.53 -12.74
CA ASN A 35 -11.13 3.69 -13.18
C ASN A 35 -11.21 3.99 -14.68
N ARG A 36 -10.24 4.74 -15.21
CA ARG A 36 -10.18 4.98 -16.66
C ARG A 36 -9.81 3.72 -17.43
N VAL A 37 -8.86 2.91 -16.91
CA VAL A 37 -8.54 1.59 -17.47
C VAL A 37 -9.80 0.72 -17.54
N LEU A 38 -10.52 0.58 -16.42
CA LEU A 38 -11.74 -0.21 -16.34
C LEU A 38 -12.82 0.27 -17.32
N SER A 39 -13.07 1.59 -17.36
CA SER A 39 -14.09 2.16 -18.25
C SER A 39 -13.81 1.91 -19.74
N ILE A 40 -12.54 1.87 -20.16
CA ILE A 40 -12.18 1.58 -21.54
C ILE A 40 -12.18 0.07 -21.79
N ALA A 41 -11.68 -0.73 -20.84
CA ALA A 41 -11.68 -2.18 -20.93
C ALA A 41 -13.10 -2.72 -21.09
N GLU A 42 -14.05 -2.26 -20.28
CA GLU A 42 -15.47 -2.63 -20.39
C GLU A 42 -16.06 -2.30 -21.77
N LYS A 43 -15.79 -1.09 -22.31
CA LYS A 43 -16.29 -0.68 -23.62
C LYS A 43 -15.73 -1.49 -24.78
N LYS A 44 -14.53 -2.03 -24.62
CA LYS A 44 -13.79 -2.78 -25.65
C LYS A 44 -13.91 -4.30 -25.48
N ASP A 45 -14.57 -4.77 -24.44
CA ASP A 45 -14.56 -6.18 -24.02
C ASP A 45 -13.10 -6.68 -23.89
N ALA A 46 -12.25 -5.88 -23.24
CA ALA A 46 -10.83 -6.09 -23.14
C ALA A 46 -10.42 -6.37 -21.67
N ARG A 47 -9.30 -7.06 -21.47
CA ARG A 47 -8.75 -7.22 -20.13
C ARG A 47 -8.16 -5.90 -19.60
N SER A 48 -8.38 -5.64 -18.32
CA SER A 48 -7.83 -4.49 -17.60
C SER A 48 -6.53 -4.87 -16.88
N VAL A 49 -5.44 -4.17 -17.17
CA VAL A 49 -4.11 -4.55 -16.69
C VAL A 49 -3.40 -3.38 -16.01
N ILE A 50 -2.82 -3.65 -14.85
CA ILE A 50 -1.87 -2.75 -14.18
C ILE A 50 -0.47 -3.35 -14.28
N VAL A 51 0.46 -2.64 -14.92
CA VAL A 51 1.87 -3.03 -14.98
C VAL A 51 2.62 -2.32 -13.86
N THR A 52 3.29 -3.09 -13.00
CA THR A 52 4.08 -2.57 -11.87
C THR A 52 5.44 -3.23 -11.80
N PHE A 53 6.29 -2.79 -10.89
CA PHE A 53 7.69 -3.19 -10.81
C PHE A 53 8.04 -3.76 -9.44
N ASP A 54 8.90 -4.78 -9.43
CA ASP A 54 9.51 -5.33 -8.23
C ASP A 54 10.96 -5.77 -8.49
N PRO A 55 11.94 -5.34 -7.65
CA PRO A 55 11.79 -4.37 -6.57
C PRO A 55 11.38 -2.97 -7.05
N HIS A 56 11.02 -2.09 -6.11
CA HIS A 56 10.63 -0.72 -6.45
C HIS A 56 11.78 0.01 -7.18
N PRO A 57 11.56 0.69 -8.32
CA PRO A 57 12.62 1.31 -9.14
C PRO A 57 13.63 2.17 -8.38
N ARG A 58 13.20 2.90 -7.34
CA ARG A 58 14.11 3.71 -6.52
C ARG A 58 15.10 2.89 -5.71
N GLU A 59 14.80 1.63 -5.38
CA GLU A 59 15.73 0.75 -4.67
C GLU A 59 16.94 0.40 -5.54
N ILE A 60 16.72 0.27 -6.83
CA ILE A 60 17.76 -0.08 -7.82
C ILE A 60 18.51 1.16 -8.33
N ILE A 61 17.79 2.26 -8.60
CA ILE A 61 18.37 3.48 -9.17
C ILE A 61 19.21 4.24 -8.13
N ASN A 62 18.76 4.25 -6.85
CA ASN A 62 19.41 4.96 -5.76
C ASN A 62 19.77 4.01 -4.60
N PRO A 63 20.71 3.07 -4.77
CA PRO A 63 21.01 2.05 -3.75
C PRO A 63 21.68 2.59 -2.48
N GLY A 64 22.13 3.85 -2.48
CA GLY A 64 22.71 4.53 -1.31
C GLY A 64 21.71 5.25 -0.42
N ASP A 65 20.48 5.40 -0.85
CA ASP A 65 19.40 5.93 -0.02
C ASP A 65 18.92 4.81 0.93
N SER A 66 18.49 5.15 2.15
CA SER A 66 18.07 4.21 3.21
C SER A 66 16.87 3.31 2.84
N GLY A 67 16.68 3.07 1.55
CA GLY A 67 15.59 2.30 0.94
C GLY A 67 14.26 3.04 0.97
N ILE A 68 13.50 2.93 -0.10
CA ILE A 68 12.14 3.48 -0.09
C ILE A 68 11.27 2.65 0.86
N LYS A 69 10.56 3.34 1.76
CA LYS A 69 9.52 2.70 2.57
C LYS A 69 8.23 2.59 1.75
N LEU A 70 7.74 1.36 1.58
CA LEU A 70 6.58 1.03 0.75
C LEU A 70 5.27 1.29 1.50
N LEU A 71 4.33 1.98 0.87
CA LEU A 71 2.97 2.15 1.37
C LEU A 71 2.15 0.87 1.23
N SER A 72 2.44 0.06 0.21
CA SER A 72 1.81 -1.24 -0.01
C SER A 72 2.83 -2.27 -0.49
N THR A 73 2.79 -3.47 0.06
CA THR A 73 3.47 -4.63 -0.51
C THR A 73 2.82 -5.03 -1.83
N LEU A 74 3.44 -5.92 -2.61
CA LEU A 74 2.81 -6.43 -3.84
C LEU A 74 1.48 -7.14 -3.56
N ASP A 75 1.41 -7.92 -2.49
CA ASP A 75 0.20 -8.67 -2.15
C ASP A 75 -0.93 -7.73 -1.66
N GLU A 76 -0.61 -6.75 -0.81
CA GLU A 76 -1.57 -5.70 -0.46
C GLU A 76 -2.04 -4.92 -1.70
N ARG A 77 -1.13 -4.61 -2.63
CA ARG A 77 -1.48 -3.91 -3.88
C ARG A 77 -2.41 -4.75 -4.75
N ARG A 78 -2.13 -6.05 -4.90
CA ARG A 78 -3.00 -6.98 -5.62
C ARG A 78 -4.42 -7.03 -5.02
N GLU A 79 -4.53 -7.07 -3.69
CA GLU A 79 -5.82 -7.05 -3.00
C GLU A 79 -6.58 -5.74 -3.29
N LEU A 80 -5.89 -4.60 -3.15
CA LEU A 80 -6.47 -3.28 -3.42
C LEU A 80 -6.93 -3.11 -4.88
N LEU A 81 -6.18 -3.66 -5.83
CA LEU A 81 -6.58 -3.69 -7.25
C LEU A 81 -7.79 -4.58 -7.48
N GLY A 82 -7.89 -5.70 -6.74
CA GLY A 82 -9.04 -6.58 -6.76
C GLY A 82 -10.32 -5.90 -6.27
N ASP A 83 -10.23 -5.11 -5.21
CA ASP A 83 -11.36 -4.34 -4.69
C ASP A 83 -11.86 -3.27 -5.70
N ILE A 84 -10.96 -2.75 -6.53
CA ILE A 84 -11.28 -1.81 -7.62
C ILE A 84 -11.91 -2.55 -8.81
N GLY A 85 -11.56 -3.82 -9.05
CA GLY A 85 -12.08 -4.63 -10.15
C GLY A 85 -11.09 -4.83 -11.31
N ILE A 86 -9.81 -4.55 -11.13
CA ILE A 86 -8.75 -4.81 -12.13
C ILE A 86 -8.57 -6.33 -12.31
N ASP A 87 -8.46 -6.80 -13.54
CA ASP A 87 -8.31 -8.22 -13.84
C ASP A 87 -6.93 -8.74 -13.51
N GLU A 88 -5.87 -8.04 -13.94
CA GLU A 88 -4.50 -8.51 -13.82
C GLU A 88 -3.52 -7.42 -13.33
N MET A 89 -2.59 -7.84 -12.47
CA MET A 89 -1.42 -7.08 -12.08
C MET A 89 -0.18 -7.79 -12.61
N ILE A 90 0.45 -7.22 -13.64
CA ILE A 90 1.70 -7.72 -14.19
C ILE A 90 2.86 -7.10 -13.44
N VAL A 91 3.74 -7.96 -12.89
CA VAL A 91 4.93 -7.55 -12.16
C VAL A 91 6.15 -7.72 -13.05
N VAL A 92 6.77 -6.61 -13.36
CA VAL A 92 8.00 -6.57 -14.16
C VAL A 92 9.20 -6.59 -13.21
N PRO A 93 10.13 -7.56 -13.32
CA PRO A 93 11.37 -7.55 -12.59
C PRO A 93 12.17 -6.28 -12.93
N PHE A 94 12.50 -5.48 -11.91
CA PHE A 94 13.23 -4.22 -12.10
C PHE A 94 14.65 -4.36 -11.56
N ASP A 95 15.56 -4.66 -12.45
CA ASP A 95 17.00 -4.75 -12.16
C ASP A 95 17.78 -3.60 -12.80
N ARG A 96 19.11 -3.68 -12.70
CA ARG A 96 20.00 -2.68 -13.27
C ARG A 96 19.91 -2.61 -14.79
N ASP A 97 19.85 -3.77 -15.46
CA ASP A 97 19.81 -3.84 -16.92
C ASP A 97 18.47 -3.30 -17.44
N PHE A 98 17.37 -3.67 -16.78
CA PHE A 98 16.05 -3.13 -17.09
C PHE A 98 16.00 -1.60 -16.93
N SER A 99 16.70 -1.04 -15.94
CA SER A 99 16.75 0.41 -15.70
C SER A 99 17.44 1.20 -16.81
N LEU A 100 18.19 0.53 -17.68
CA LEU A 100 18.89 1.13 -18.82
C LEU A 100 18.07 1.14 -20.10
N LEU A 101 16.93 0.44 -20.14
CA LEU A 101 16.04 0.46 -21.31
C LEU A 101 15.55 1.88 -21.59
N THR A 102 15.62 2.26 -22.85
CA THR A 102 14.97 3.49 -23.32
C THR A 102 13.45 3.37 -23.23
N SER A 103 12.78 4.49 -23.26
CA SER A 103 11.31 4.51 -23.26
C SER A 103 10.72 3.77 -24.47
N GLU A 104 11.38 3.86 -25.64
CA GLU A 104 10.96 3.14 -26.85
C GLU A 104 11.14 1.62 -26.71
N GLU A 105 12.30 1.19 -26.22
CA GLU A 105 12.57 -0.24 -25.98
C GLU A 105 11.57 -0.82 -24.99
N PHE A 106 11.30 -0.12 -23.89
CA PHE A 106 10.30 -0.55 -22.92
C PHE A 106 8.92 -0.72 -23.55
N VAL A 107 8.44 0.26 -24.33
CA VAL A 107 7.12 0.18 -24.97
C VAL A 107 7.10 -0.91 -26.04
N LYS A 108 8.12 -1.01 -26.90
CA LYS A 108 8.17 -1.99 -27.99
C LYS A 108 8.32 -3.43 -27.49
N HIS A 109 9.22 -3.66 -26.54
CA HIS A 109 9.53 -5.03 -26.08
C HIS A 109 8.55 -5.49 -25.00
N VAL A 110 8.34 -4.70 -23.95
CA VAL A 110 7.53 -5.15 -22.82
C VAL A 110 6.03 -4.95 -23.08
N ILE A 111 5.62 -3.71 -23.40
CA ILE A 111 4.21 -3.37 -23.49
C ILE A 111 3.55 -3.97 -24.74
N TRP A 112 4.16 -3.78 -25.90
CA TRP A 112 3.57 -4.21 -27.17
C TRP A 112 3.85 -5.68 -27.48
N LYS A 113 5.09 -6.14 -27.36
CA LYS A 113 5.51 -7.48 -27.78
C LYS A 113 5.15 -8.56 -26.76
N GLU A 114 5.49 -8.35 -25.47
CA GLU A 114 5.27 -9.37 -24.43
C GLU A 114 3.84 -9.34 -23.89
N ILE A 115 3.33 -8.16 -23.52
CA ILE A 115 1.99 -8.05 -22.91
C ILE A 115 0.88 -8.01 -23.96
N GLY A 116 1.08 -7.24 -25.02
CA GLY A 116 0.04 -6.85 -25.96
C GLY A 116 -0.75 -5.65 -25.43
N VAL A 117 -1.17 -4.75 -26.32
CA VAL A 117 -1.89 -3.53 -25.92
C VAL A 117 -2.77 -3.01 -27.03
N SER A 118 -4.05 -2.72 -26.72
CA SER A 118 -4.96 -1.95 -27.58
C SER A 118 -5.09 -0.50 -27.12
N HIS A 119 -4.94 -0.26 -25.80
CA HIS A 119 -5.07 1.09 -25.24
C HIS A 119 -4.15 1.29 -24.05
N PHE A 120 -3.26 2.30 -24.15
CA PHE A 120 -2.30 2.62 -23.11
C PHE A 120 -2.69 3.94 -22.43
N ILE A 121 -3.01 3.88 -21.13
CA ILE A 121 -3.38 5.03 -20.33
C ILE A 121 -2.20 5.49 -19.49
N ILE A 122 -1.90 6.79 -19.51
CA ILE A 122 -0.74 7.39 -18.85
C ILE A 122 -1.21 8.54 -17.96
N GLY A 123 -0.65 8.65 -16.75
CA GLY A 123 -0.81 9.84 -15.92
C GLY A 123 -0.05 11.02 -16.50
N TYR A 124 -0.57 12.23 -16.34
CA TYR A 124 -0.03 13.46 -16.92
C TYR A 124 1.44 13.75 -16.55
N ASP A 125 1.90 13.32 -15.38
CA ASP A 125 3.26 13.50 -14.84
C ASP A 125 4.10 12.20 -14.91
N HIS A 126 3.58 11.19 -15.57
CA HIS A 126 4.26 9.91 -15.68
C HIS A 126 5.41 10.00 -16.67
N GLN A 127 6.62 9.73 -16.20
CA GLN A 127 7.83 9.62 -16.98
C GLN A 127 8.44 8.24 -16.76
N PHE A 128 8.88 7.59 -17.81
CA PHE A 128 9.40 6.22 -17.78
C PHE A 128 10.61 6.07 -18.72
N GLY A 129 11.25 4.88 -18.68
CA GLY A 129 12.47 4.63 -19.42
C GLY A 129 13.70 5.27 -18.76
N ARG A 130 14.86 5.01 -19.37
CA ARG A 130 16.15 5.53 -18.90
C ARG A 130 16.12 7.05 -18.77
N ASN A 131 16.62 7.56 -17.64
CA ASN A 131 16.65 9.00 -17.34
C ASN A 131 15.26 9.68 -17.37
N ARG A 132 14.17 8.90 -17.31
CA ARG A 132 12.78 9.42 -17.37
C ARG A 132 12.48 10.17 -18.67
N GLU A 133 13.07 9.77 -19.77
CA GLU A 133 12.96 10.42 -21.09
C GLU A 133 11.61 10.16 -21.79
N GLY A 134 10.91 9.11 -21.39
CA GLY A 134 9.63 8.71 -21.97
C GLY A 134 8.50 9.66 -21.57
N THR A 135 7.89 10.26 -22.57
CA THR A 135 6.79 11.20 -22.44
C THR A 135 5.54 10.68 -23.13
N ILE A 136 4.42 11.39 -22.99
CA ILE A 136 3.17 11.04 -23.67
C ILE A 136 3.34 11.08 -25.20
N GLU A 137 4.08 12.04 -25.73
CA GLU A 137 4.34 12.16 -27.16
C GLU A 137 5.06 10.93 -27.71
N THR A 138 6.02 10.37 -26.92
CA THR A 138 6.70 9.12 -27.25
C THR A 138 5.70 7.99 -27.39
N VAL A 139 4.78 7.84 -26.43
CA VAL A 139 3.79 6.75 -26.46
C VAL A 139 2.75 6.93 -27.55
N GLN A 140 2.30 8.16 -27.78
CA GLN A 140 1.37 8.46 -28.88
C GLN A 140 1.96 8.18 -30.25
N ARG A 141 3.24 8.56 -30.47
CA ARG A 141 3.97 8.24 -31.70
C ARG A 141 4.10 6.74 -31.90
N LEU A 142 4.53 6.02 -30.85
CA LEU A 142 4.62 4.58 -30.90
C LEU A 142 3.26 3.88 -31.09
N GLY A 143 2.21 4.44 -30.51
CA GLY A 143 0.85 3.96 -30.72
C GLY A 143 0.42 4.02 -32.19
N LEU A 144 0.73 5.11 -32.86
CA LEU A 144 0.47 5.25 -34.31
C LEU A 144 1.33 4.26 -35.14
N GLU A 145 2.59 4.03 -34.74
CA GLU A 145 3.50 3.11 -35.41
C GLU A 145 3.09 1.63 -35.21
N LEU A 146 2.66 1.26 -34.01
CA LEU A 146 2.44 -0.12 -33.58
C LEU A 146 0.95 -0.54 -33.51
N GLY A 147 0.03 0.38 -33.79
CA GLY A 147 -1.40 0.08 -33.90
C GLY A 147 -2.18 0.09 -32.59
N PHE A 148 -1.75 0.82 -31.55
CA PHE A 148 -2.50 1.00 -30.31
C PHE A 148 -2.84 2.46 -30.01
N SER A 149 -3.86 2.69 -29.21
CA SER A 149 -4.26 4.04 -28.76
C SER A 149 -3.54 4.43 -27.48
N ALA A 150 -3.23 5.74 -27.31
CA ALA A 150 -2.66 6.29 -26.08
C ALA A 150 -3.49 7.46 -25.57
N GLU A 151 -3.72 7.51 -24.26
CA GLU A 151 -4.49 8.55 -23.59
C GLU A 151 -3.78 9.07 -22.34
N VAL A 152 -3.92 10.37 -22.06
CA VAL A 152 -3.44 11.02 -20.83
C VAL A 152 -4.58 11.32 -19.89
N VAL A 153 -4.41 10.93 -18.63
CA VAL A 153 -5.31 11.31 -17.55
C VAL A 153 -4.69 12.44 -16.72
N SER A 154 -5.48 13.49 -16.48
CA SER A 154 -5.06 14.68 -15.72
C SER A 154 -4.81 14.36 -14.25
N LYS A 155 -4.03 15.21 -13.58
CA LYS A 155 -3.71 15.10 -12.15
C LYS A 155 -4.98 15.16 -11.29
N GLN A 156 -5.08 14.22 -10.34
CA GLN A 156 -6.15 14.21 -9.35
C GLN A 156 -5.74 14.99 -8.10
N GLU A 157 -6.67 15.80 -7.59
CA GLU A 157 -6.56 16.50 -6.33
C GLU A 157 -7.60 15.98 -5.33
N VAL A 158 -7.23 15.95 -4.03
CA VAL A 158 -8.16 15.71 -2.93
C VAL A 158 -8.29 16.99 -2.12
N GLY A 159 -9.45 17.64 -2.22
CA GLY A 159 -9.63 19.00 -1.72
C GLY A 159 -8.66 19.95 -2.42
N ASN A 160 -7.86 20.69 -1.66
CA ASN A 160 -6.86 21.63 -2.17
C ASN A 160 -5.43 21.04 -2.18
N LYS A 161 -5.26 19.73 -1.98
CA LYS A 161 -3.94 19.07 -1.89
C LYS A 161 -3.75 18.08 -3.02
N THR A 162 -2.61 18.18 -3.67
CA THR A 162 -2.16 17.16 -4.62
C THR A 162 -1.89 15.86 -3.92
N VAL A 163 -2.52 14.75 -4.36
CA VAL A 163 -2.29 13.41 -3.84
C VAL A 163 -1.08 12.78 -4.52
N SER A 164 -0.13 12.31 -3.72
CA SER A 164 1.02 11.53 -4.17
C SER A 164 1.44 10.53 -3.11
N SER A 165 2.14 9.46 -3.48
CA SER A 165 2.69 8.49 -2.51
C SER A 165 3.62 9.17 -1.48
N THR A 166 4.32 10.25 -1.86
CA THR A 166 5.15 11.05 -0.93
C THR A 166 4.29 11.78 0.10
N ALA A 167 3.18 12.41 -0.32
CA ALA A 167 2.27 13.07 0.61
C ALA A 167 1.65 12.07 1.61
N VAL A 168 1.25 10.89 1.13
CA VAL A 168 0.74 9.80 1.99
C VAL A 168 1.80 9.34 2.99
N ARG A 169 3.06 9.10 2.55
CA ARG A 169 4.15 8.71 3.47
C ARG A 169 4.40 9.75 4.54
N ASN A 170 4.41 11.03 4.18
CA ASN A 170 4.59 12.12 5.14
C ASN A 170 3.47 12.14 6.18
N ALA A 171 2.22 12.04 5.77
CA ALA A 171 1.08 11.98 6.69
C ALA A 171 1.22 10.82 7.68
N ILE A 172 1.65 9.64 7.22
CA ILE A 172 1.77 8.43 8.05
C ILE A 172 3.01 8.48 8.95
N GLN A 173 4.21 8.71 8.39
CA GLN A 173 5.48 8.55 9.11
C GLN A 173 5.93 9.79 9.87
N ARG A 174 5.78 10.97 9.26
CA ARG A 174 6.27 12.22 9.87
C ARG A 174 5.23 12.81 10.80
N ASP A 175 3.98 12.91 10.33
CA ASP A 175 2.92 13.63 11.04
C ASP A 175 2.10 12.70 11.94
N GLY A 176 1.98 11.42 11.60
CA GLY A 176 1.12 10.46 12.29
C GLY A 176 -0.38 10.75 12.06
N ASP A 177 -0.70 11.54 11.03
CA ASP A 177 -2.06 11.95 10.70
C ASP A 177 -2.75 10.88 9.84
N MET A 178 -3.35 9.90 10.53
CA MET A 178 -4.03 8.78 9.88
C MET A 178 -5.33 9.20 9.21
N VAL A 179 -5.98 10.26 9.70
CA VAL A 179 -7.19 10.81 9.09
C VAL A 179 -6.86 11.43 7.73
N GLN A 180 -5.79 12.21 7.65
CA GLN A 180 -5.31 12.75 6.39
C GLN A 180 -4.84 11.64 5.43
N ALA A 181 -4.09 10.66 5.95
CA ALA A 181 -3.67 9.51 5.16
C ALA A 181 -4.88 8.76 4.58
N ALA A 182 -5.92 8.53 5.39
CA ALA A 182 -7.16 7.88 4.94
C ALA A 182 -7.87 8.70 3.86
N SER A 183 -7.89 10.03 3.96
CA SER A 183 -8.47 10.91 2.93
C SER A 183 -7.72 10.81 1.58
N PHE A 184 -6.38 10.69 1.61
CA PHE A 184 -5.57 10.52 0.40
C PHE A 184 -5.71 9.12 -0.22
N LEU A 185 -5.87 8.11 0.62
CA LEU A 185 -6.01 6.71 0.19
C LEU A 185 -7.46 6.34 -0.14
N GLU A 186 -8.44 7.12 0.34
CA GLU A 186 -9.88 6.81 0.35
C GLU A 186 -10.19 5.48 1.04
N ARG A 187 -9.37 5.14 2.01
CA ARG A 187 -9.50 3.99 2.92
C ARG A 187 -8.52 4.14 4.08
N TYR A 188 -8.67 3.33 5.12
CA TYR A 188 -7.66 3.25 6.17
C TYR A 188 -6.34 2.70 5.63
N TYR A 189 -5.23 3.17 6.20
CA TYR A 189 -3.93 2.61 5.91
C TYR A 189 -3.84 1.18 6.45
N LEU A 190 -3.35 0.26 5.61
CA LEU A 190 -3.21 -1.16 5.92
C LEU A 190 -1.78 -1.50 6.29
N LEU A 191 -1.64 -2.38 7.29
CA LEU A 191 -0.38 -3.00 7.65
C LEU A 191 -0.63 -4.48 7.89
N ASN A 192 -0.09 -5.33 7.03
CA ASN A 192 -0.12 -6.77 7.19
C ASN A 192 1.12 -7.25 7.93
N GLY A 193 0.96 -8.28 8.75
CA GLY A 193 2.04 -8.88 9.51
C GLY A 193 1.64 -10.20 10.14
N THR A 194 2.58 -10.79 10.84
CA THR A 194 2.42 -12.03 11.58
C THR A 194 2.59 -11.77 13.07
N VAL A 195 1.76 -12.38 13.90
CA VAL A 195 1.88 -12.28 15.35
C VAL A 195 3.08 -13.09 15.84
N VAL A 196 4.01 -12.45 16.52
CA VAL A 196 5.23 -13.06 17.05
C VAL A 196 5.27 -13.02 18.58
N HIS A 197 6.14 -13.83 19.17
CA HIS A 197 6.35 -13.81 20.62
C HIS A 197 6.99 -12.49 21.07
N GLY A 198 6.43 -11.89 22.11
CA GLY A 198 6.94 -10.69 22.78
C GLY A 198 7.32 -10.96 24.23
N ASP A 199 7.62 -9.89 24.97
CA ASP A 199 8.09 -9.96 26.37
C ASP A 199 6.98 -10.34 27.37
N LYS A 200 5.72 -10.50 26.96
CA LYS A 200 4.54 -10.86 27.81
C LYS A 200 4.31 -9.91 28.98
N ARG A 201 4.85 -8.67 28.94
CA ARG A 201 4.74 -7.71 30.04
C ARG A 201 3.29 -7.24 30.25
N GLY A 202 2.57 -7.00 29.17
CA GLY A 202 1.17 -6.58 29.20
C GLY A 202 0.23 -7.58 29.87
N HIS A 203 0.50 -8.87 29.71
CA HIS A 203 -0.31 -9.92 30.35
C HIS A 203 -0.33 -9.82 31.88
N LYS A 204 0.82 -9.42 32.50
CA LYS A 204 0.95 -9.28 33.97
C LYS A 204 0.13 -8.13 34.54
N ILE A 205 -0.25 -7.16 33.70
CA ILE A 205 -1.00 -5.96 34.11
C ILE A 205 -2.45 -5.95 33.60
N GLY A 206 -2.90 -7.05 32.96
CA GLY A 206 -4.26 -7.18 32.45
C GLY A 206 -4.48 -6.66 31.02
N TYR A 207 -3.41 -6.33 30.31
CA TYR A 207 -3.43 -5.85 28.91
C TYR A 207 -2.59 -6.78 28.01
N PRO A 208 -3.05 -8.01 27.73
CA PRO A 208 -2.31 -8.91 26.82
C PRO A 208 -2.24 -8.29 25.41
N THR A 209 -1.02 -8.17 24.86
CA THR A 209 -0.80 -7.58 23.54
C THR A 209 -0.26 -8.62 22.55
N ALA A 210 -0.73 -8.55 21.31
CA ALA A 210 -0.16 -9.23 20.16
C ALA A 210 1.01 -8.37 19.62
N ASN A 211 2.21 -8.95 19.55
CA ASN A 211 3.35 -8.31 18.91
C ASN A 211 3.29 -8.62 17.42
N ILE A 212 3.36 -7.60 16.57
CA ILE A 212 3.19 -7.72 15.12
C ILE A 212 4.51 -7.47 14.43
N GLN A 213 4.99 -8.47 13.70
CA GLN A 213 6.10 -8.32 12.76
C GLN A 213 5.53 -8.07 11.37
N THR A 214 5.96 -7.00 10.71
CA THR A 214 5.52 -6.67 9.35
C THR A 214 6.01 -7.70 8.34
N ASP A 215 5.18 -8.04 7.36
CA ASP A 215 5.51 -9.03 6.33
C ASP A 215 6.64 -8.56 5.38
N HIS A 216 6.96 -7.29 5.38
CA HIS A 216 8.01 -6.72 4.53
C HIS A 216 8.85 -5.69 5.28
N LYS A 217 10.19 -5.84 5.26
CA LYS A 217 11.15 -4.97 5.95
C LYS A 217 11.05 -3.48 5.58
N ASN A 218 10.65 -3.21 4.34
CA ASN A 218 10.51 -1.85 3.81
C ASN A 218 9.07 -1.32 3.91
N LYS A 219 8.16 -2.01 4.59
CA LYS A 219 6.80 -1.50 4.84
C LYS A 219 6.85 -0.21 5.64
N VAL A 220 6.04 0.78 5.24
CA VAL A 220 5.85 2.01 6.04
C VAL A 220 5.21 1.64 7.38
N VAL A 221 5.90 1.94 8.46
CA VAL A 221 5.35 1.88 9.82
C VAL A 221 4.97 3.30 10.22
N PRO A 222 3.77 3.54 10.74
CA PRO A 222 3.35 4.87 11.20
C PRO A 222 4.27 5.43 12.29
N LYS A 223 4.22 6.76 12.48
CA LYS A 223 4.92 7.47 13.54
C LYS A 223 4.67 6.81 14.91
N ASN A 224 5.66 6.81 15.78
CA ASN A 224 5.50 6.31 17.16
C ASN A 224 4.31 6.95 17.88
N GLY A 225 3.60 6.15 18.66
CA GLY A 225 2.45 6.59 19.42
C GLY A 225 1.38 5.50 19.56
N VAL A 226 0.24 5.89 20.13
CA VAL A 226 -0.90 5.01 20.35
C VAL A 226 -2.00 5.33 19.34
N TYR A 227 -2.63 4.29 18.80
CA TYR A 227 -3.59 4.36 17.71
C TYR A 227 -4.88 3.60 18.03
N ALA A 228 -6.01 4.10 17.55
CA ALA A 228 -7.25 3.36 17.41
C ALA A 228 -7.21 2.63 16.05
N VAL A 229 -7.38 1.32 16.07
CA VAL A 229 -7.24 0.47 14.88
C VAL A 229 -8.34 -0.58 14.81
N TRP A 230 -8.65 -1.02 13.60
CA TRP A 230 -9.31 -2.29 13.36
C TRP A 230 -8.27 -3.36 13.07
N VAL A 231 -8.46 -4.51 13.68
CA VAL A 231 -7.59 -5.69 13.49
C VAL A 231 -8.43 -6.80 12.89
N ARG A 232 -7.99 -7.33 11.74
CA ARG A 232 -8.62 -8.49 11.11
C ARG A 232 -7.84 -9.75 11.46
N VAL A 233 -8.53 -10.70 12.08
CA VAL A 233 -8.01 -12.02 12.45
C VAL A 233 -9.00 -13.07 11.97
N GLU A 234 -8.52 -14.10 11.25
CA GLU A 234 -9.36 -15.23 10.78
C GLU A 234 -10.63 -14.76 10.02
N GLY A 235 -10.55 -13.62 9.35
CA GLY A 235 -11.65 -13.05 8.57
C GLY A 235 -12.54 -12.06 9.33
N GLU A 236 -12.48 -12.01 10.66
CA GLU A 236 -13.28 -11.13 11.51
C GLU A 236 -12.53 -9.86 11.90
N TYR A 237 -13.25 -8.75 12.05
CA TYR A 237 -12.70 -7.46 12.47
C TYR A 237 -12.99 -7.21 13.95
N HIS A 238 -11.92 -6.90 14.68
CA HIS A 238 -11.96 -6.53 16.09
C HIS A 238 -11.42 -5.12 16.28
N GLY A 239 -12.04 -4.35 17.18
CA GLY A 239 -11.47 -3.08 17.62
C GLY A 239 -10.24 -3.30 18.48
N ALA A 240 -9.25 -2.42 18.35
CA ALA A 240 -8.04 -2.52 19.16
C ALA A 240 -7.43 -1.13 19.42
N MET A 241 -6.63 -1.03 20.47
CA MET A 241 -5.62 0.01 20.60
C MET A 241 -4.24 -0.59 20.27
N LEU A 242 -3.42 0.16 19.55
CA LEU A 242 -2.12 -0.30 19.06
C LEU A 242 -1.05 0.70 19.43
N ASN A 243 0.06 0.23 20.02
CA ASN A 243 1.25 1.04 20.29
C ASN A 243 2.33 0.76 19.25
N ILE A 244 2.91 1.83 18.70
CA ILE A 244 4.14 1.79 17.93
C ILE A 244 5.21 2.52 18.73
N GLY A 245 6.24 1.79 19.12
CA GLY A 245 7.40 2.30 19.84
C GLY A 245 8.70 1.85 19.19
N VAL A 246 9.82 2.24 19.78
CA VAL A 246 11.15 1.88 19.30
C VAL A 246 11.83 0.97 20.32
N ARG A 247 12.43 -0.10 19.84
CA ARG A 247 13.33 -0.94 20.63
C ARG A 247 14.76 -0.75 20.14
N PRO A 248 15.70 -0.31 21.00
CA PRO A 248 17.10 -0.33 20.66
C PRO A 248 17.58 -1.76 20.38
N THR A 249 18.25 -1.96 19.26
CA THR A 249 18.89 -3.24 18.88
C THR A 249 20.37 -3.02 18.62
N PHE A 250 21.17 -4.09 18.51
CA PHE A 250 22.60 -3.99 18.17
C PHE A 250 22.86 -3.36 16.78
N ASN A 251 21.86 -3.38 15.89
CA ASN A 251 21.97 -2.87 14.51
C ASN A 251 21.17 -1.58 14.28
N GLY A 252 20.72 -0.90 15.35
CA GLY A 252 19.92 0.33 15.26
C GLY A 252 18.62 0.26 16.05
N GLU A 253 17.60 0.95 15.56
CA GLU A 253 16.27 0.98 16.18
C GLU A 253 15.30 0.14 15.33
N GLU A 254 14.55 -0.74 15.99
CA GLU A 254 13.50 -1.53 15.36
C GLU A 254 12.13 -1.10 15.88
N ALA A 255 11.17 -0.89 14.98
CA ALA A 255 9.82 -0.55 15.36
C ALA A 255 9.17 -1.75 16.08
N ARG A 256 8.61 -1.52 17.25
CA ARG A 256 7.82 -2.47 18.02
C ARG A 256 6.35 -2.13 17.86
N ILE A 257 5.58 -3.04 17.34
CA ILE A 257 4.15 -2.88 17.08
C ILE A 257 3.39 -3.84 17.98
N GLU A 258 2.59 -3.31 18.90
CA GLU A 258 1.84 -4.08 19.89
C GLU A 258 0.37 -3.71 19.85
N ALA A 259 -0.52 -4.66 19.59
CA ALA A 259 -1.96 -4.47 19.57
C ALA A 259 -2.63 -5.14 20.78
N PHE A 260 -3.41 -4.38 21.54
CA PHE A 260 -4.38 -4.89 22.51
C PHE A 260 -5.74 -4.97 21.82
N ILE A 261 -6.17 -6.18 21.51
CA ILE A 261 -7.43 -6.45 20.79
C ILE A 261 -8.55 -6.54 21.80
N PHE A 262 -9.63 -5.76 21.61
CA PHE A 262 -10.74 -5.70 22.54
C PHE A 262 -11.62 -6.95 22.42
N ASP A 263 -12.06 -7.45 23.57
CA ASP A 263 -13.03 -8.54 23.67
C ASP A 263 -12.60 -9.80 22.86
N PHE A 264 -11.31 -10.03 22.78
CA PHE A 264 -10.70 -11.17 22.07
C PHE A 264 -9.94 -12.07 23.07
N ASP A 265 -10.30 -13.34 23.06
CA ASP A 265 -9.63 -14.39 23.86
C ASP A 265 -9.26 -15.56 22.93
N GLY A 266 -8.05 -15.54 22.42
CA GLY A 266 -7.58 -16.56 21.48
C GLY A 266 -6.06 -16.54 21.30
N ASP A 267 -5.50 -17.67 20.89
CA ASP A 267 -4.08 -17.76 20.53
C ASP A 267 -3.86 -17.22 19.11
N LEU A 268 -3.04 -16.20 19.00
CA LEU A 268 -2.70 -15.52 17.75
C LEU A 268 -1.27 -15.82 17.26
N TYR A 269 -0.45 -16.52 18.02
CA TYR A 269 0.94 -16.74 17.65
C TYR A 269 1.08 -17.46 16.30
N GLY A 270 1.92 -16.90 15.43
CA GLY A 270 2.15 -17.39 14.07
C GLY A 270 1.03 -17.13 13.09
N LYS A 271 -0.08 -16.50 13.52
CA LYS A 271 -1.20 -16.19 12.62
C LYS A 271 -0.97 -14.89 11.88
N PRO A 272 -1.41 -14.80 10.60
CA PRO A 272 -1.42 -13.55 9.86
C PRO A 272 -2.48 -12.61 10.46
N ILE A 273 -2.14 -11.32 10.48
CA ILE A 273 -2.97 -10.26 11.02
C ILE A 273 -2.93 -9.05 10.08
N GLN A 274 -4.07 -8.39 9.88
CA GLN A 274 -4.16 -7.14 9.14
C GLN A 274 -4.65 -6.03 10.05
N VAL A 275 -3.92 -4.91 10.06
CA VAL A 275 -4.26 -3.73 10.85
C VAL A 275 -4.72 -2.60 9.94
N GLN A 276 -5.86 -2.00 10.25
CA GLN A 276 -6.40 -0.80 9.62
C GLN A 276 -6.28 0.37 10.61
N PHE A 277 -5.45 1.36 10.30
CA PHE A 277 -5.23 2.52 11.17
C PHE A 277 -6.32 3.56 10.97
N VAL A 278 -7.09 3.84 12.02
CA VAL A 278 -8.18 4.81 11.99
C VAL A 278 -7.72 6.19 12.43
N GLU A 279 -7.19 6.32 13.65
CA GLU A 279 -6.77 7.60 14.21
C GLU A 279 -5.64 7.42 15.23
N ARG A 280 -4.74 8.41 15.30
CA ARG A 280 -3.69 8.48 16.31
C ARG A 280 -4.25 9.10 17.58
N ILE A 281 -4.08 8.41 18.70
CA ILE A 281 -4.61 8.83 19.99
C ILE A 281 -3.67 9.81 20.69
N ARG A 282 -2.37 9.48 20.76
CA ARG A 282 -1.35 10.28 21.46
C ARG A 282 0.09 9.86 21.10
N ASP A 283 1.05 10.66 21.54
CA ASP A 283 2.47 10.29 21.56
C ASP A 283 2.76 9.22 22.63
N GLU A 284 3.91 8.54 22.52
CA GLU A 284 4.43 7.71 23.60
C GLU A 284 4.78 8.57 24.82
N VAL A 285 4.53 8.03 26.01
CA VAL A 285 4.84 8.66 27.29
C VAL A 285 5.52 7.63 28.20
N ALA A 286 6.55 8.06 28.91
CA ALA A 286 7.16 7.26 29.97
C ALA A 286 6.34 7.38 31.26
N PHE A 287 6.18 6.28 32.00
CA PHE A 287 5.42 6.23 33.23
C PHE A 287 6.33 5.98 34.43
N SER A 288 6.06 6.65 35.54
CA SER A 288 6.82 6.53 36.79
C SER A 288 6.38 5.31 37.62
N SER A 289 5.18 4.78 37.38
CA SER A 289 4.62 3.64 38.12
C SER A 289 3.71 2.77 37.22
N ILE A 290 3.49 1.51 37.66
CA ILE A 290 2.55 0.59 37.03
C ILE A 290 1.11 1.12 37.11
N ASP A 291 0.75 1.78 38.19
CA ASP A 291 -0.61 2.31 38.37
C ASP A 291 -0.88 3.51 37.45
N GLU A 292 0.12 4.33 37.17
CA GLU A 292 0.03 5.40 36.18
C GLU A 292 -0.13 4.82 34.78
N LEU A 293 0.68 3.81 34.43
CA LEU A 293 0.55 3.09 33.17
C LEU A 293 -0.86 2.49 32.99
N LYS A 294 -1.40 1.81 34.00
CA LYS A 294 -2.74 1.21 33.92
C LYS A 294 -3.81 2.26 33.68
N ARG A 295 -3.80 3.35 34.43
CA ARG A 295 -4.77 4.45 34.24
C ARG A 295 -4.72 5.00 32.81
N GLN A 296 -3.51 5.18 32.26
CA GLN A 296 -3.37 5.66 30.90
C GLN A 296 -3.86 4.64 29.87
N LEU A 297 -3.63 3.33 30.10
CA LEU A 297 -4.16 2.27 29.21
C LEU A 297 -5.68 2.20 29.25
N ASP A 298 -6.31 2.41 30.43
CA ASP A 298 -7.77 2.51 30.54
C ASP A 298 -8.32 3.71 29.75
N ASP A 299 -7.67 4.87 29.86
CA ASP A 299 -8.04 6.08 29.11
C ASP A 299 -7.87 5.89 27.60
N ASP A 300 -6.77 5.29 27.15
CA ASP A 300 -6.48 4.98 25.75
C ASP A 300 -7.53 4.00 25.18
N GLN A 301 -7.86 2.94 25.93
CA GLN A 301 -8.89 1.98 25.54
C GLN A 301 -10.26 2.66 25.37
N ASN A 302 -10.65 3.48 26.34
CA ASN A 302 -11.91 4.20 26.29
C ASN A 302 -11.96 5.18 25.11
N ARG A 303 -10.84 5.84 24.81
CA ARG A 303 -10.71 6.75 23.66
C ARG A 303 -10.76 5.98 22.36
N ALA A 304 -10.02 4.86 22.22
CA ALA A 304 -10.05 4.01 21.06
C ALA A 304 -11.47 3.47 20.77
N LYS A 305 -12.17 2.96 21.79
CA LYS A 305 -13.57 2.48 21.65
C LYS A 305 -14.51 3.59 21.18
N ARG A 306 -14.35 4.83 21.66
CA ARG A 306 -15.16 5.97 21.19
C ARG A 306 -14.89 6.33 19.74
N ILE A 307 -13.60 6.34 19.31
CA ILE A 307 -13.21 6.59 17.92
C ILE A 307 -13.84 5.51 17.03
N LEU A 308 -13.61 4.24 17.34
CA LEU A 308 -14.03 3.10 16.51
C LEU A 308 -15.57 2.97 16.42
N LYS A 309 -16.31 3.47 17.41
CA LYS A 309 -17.79 3.48 17.36
C LYS A 309 -18.33 4.28 16.16
N ASN A 310 -17.59 5.29 15.70
CA ASN A 310 -17.98 6.17 14.59
C ASN A 310 -17.32 5.78 13.25
N HIS A 311 -16.55 4.70 13.23
CA HIS A 311 -15.76 4.28 12.09
C HIS A 311 -15.89 2.77 11.88
N THR A 312 -16.45 2.35 10.76
CA THR A 312 -16.51 0.92 10.39
C THR A 312 -15.22 0.48 9.67
N PRO A 313 -14.80 -0.78 9.83
CA PRO A 313 -13.65 -1.29 9.07
C PRO A 313 -13.92 -1.25 7.57
N ASN A 314 -12.87 -1.06 6.77
CA ASN A 314 -12.97 -1.24 5.33
C ASN A 314 -13.05 -2.74 5.05
N ILE A 315 -14.22 -3.21 4.68
CA ILE A 315 -14.44 -4.62 4.32
C ILE A 315 -14.15 -4.75 2.83
N ALA A 316 -13.14 -5.57 2.48
CA ALA A 316 -12.89 -5.93 1.09
C ALA A 316 -14.16 -6.52 0.48
N LYS A 317 -14.52 -6.10 -0.74
CA LYS A 317 -15.65 -6.71 -1.46
C LYS A 317 -15.36 -8.19 -1.60
N GLN A 318 -16.20 -9.05 -1.03
CA GLN A 318 -16.09 -10.48 -1.30
C GLN A 318 -16.32 -10.70 -2.80
N PRO A 319 -15.48 -11.48 -3.48
CA PRO A 319 -15.76 -11.86 -4.85
C PRO A 319 -17.08 -12.65 -4.89
N ASN A 320 -18.01 -12.19 -5.73
CA ASN A 320 -19.21 -12.95 -6.08
C ASN A 320 -18.82 -14.25 -6.76
#